data_c467048a3e87f49a5b6fb7878f90f8a2
#
_entry.id   c467048a3e87f49a5b6fb7878f90f8a2
#
_cell.length_a   1.000
_cell.length_b   1.000
_cell.length_c   1.000
_cell.angle_alpha   90.00
_cell.angle_beta   90.00
_cell.angle_gamma   90.00
#
_symmetry.space_group_name_H-M   'P 1'
#
loop_
_entity.id
_entity.type
_entity.pdbx_description
1 polymer ?
#
loop_
_entity_poly.entity_id
_entity_poly.type
_entity_poly.pdbx_seq_one_letter_code
_entity_poly.pdbx_strand_id
1 'polypeptide(L)'
;MSEFSYGTQRGWLAGFYRASKYLVIATLLESILFFSLLWWLIGVYLSSFFTGERNFFDLGREFPLLLLSPQIQLITLGFMIGFLMWLYAVFGEMIPSLRELENQGVNLGASLTMVFAGTVATLTLAAIQLTISLAIYLIASNITVLIVIYSLSLGVLVTNLLVYVGFFLIFDKLGHVLNNKRFVIAGVLVLISAFIFFLGPVAWFISFVTVRNILSTTI
;
A
#
# COMPACT_ATOMS: atom_id res chain seq x y z
N MET A 1 18.52 24.47 21.40
CA MET A 1 18.33 23.04 21.22
C MET A 1 17.92 22.49 22.56
N SER A 2 16.60 22.35 22.80
CA SER A 2 16.07 21.80 24.04
C SER A 2 16.40 20.31 24.11
N GLU A 3 16.87 19.87 25.26
CA GLU A 3 17.15 18.46 25.56
C GLU A 3 15.86 17.65 25.36
N PHE A 4 15.78 17.01 24.20
CA PHE A 4 14.78 15.97 23.99
C PHE A 4 15.03 14.88 25.02
N SER A 5 14.11 14.70 25.96
CA SER A 5 14.21 13.69 27.02
C SER A 5 14.37 12.31 26.38
N TYR A 6 15.50 11.65 26.61
CA TYR A 6 15.85 10.32 26.05
C TYR A 6 14.80 9.24 26.32
N GLY A 7 14.00 9.36 27.36
CA GLY A 7 12.94 8.40 27.72
C GLY A 7 11.74 8.42 26.77
N THR A 8 11.37 9.60 26.28
CA THR A 8 10.23 9.78 25.34
C THR A 8 10.57 9.43 23.90
N GLN A 9 11.84 9.51 23.50
CA GLN A 9 12.27 9.10 22.14
C GLN A 9 12.09 7.60 21.89
N ARG A 10 12.16 6.75 22.94
CA ARG A 10 12.05 5.29 22.78
C ARG A 10 10.64 4.82 22.46
N GLY A 11 9.61 5.51 22.94
CA GLY A 11 8.21 5.08 22.76
C GLY A 11 7.79 5.07 21.30
N TRP A 12 7.88 6.22 20.64
CA TRP A 12 7.48 6.36 19.24
C TRP A 12 8.39 5.59 18.28
N LEU A 13 9.71 5.53 18.53
CA LEU A 13 10.64 4.73 17.72
C LEU A 13 10.32 3.24 17.78
N ALA A 14 9.97 2.71 18.95
CA ALA A 14 9.58 1.31 19.09
C ALA A 14 8.29 0.97 18.32
N GLY A 15 7.28 1.83 18.37
CA GLY A 15 6.05 1.68 17.59
C GLY A 15 6.32 1.80 16.09
N PHE A 16 7.12 2.78 15.68
CA PHE A 16 7.50 2.93 14.27
C PHE A 16 8.34 1.75 13.76
N TYR A 17 9.18 1.16 14.60
CA TYR A 17 9.91 -0.08 14.31
C TYR A 17 8.96 -1.24 14.01
N ARG A 18 7.96 -1.46 14.90
CA ARG A 18 6.95 -2.51 14.70
C ARG A 18 6.16 -2.28 13.42
N ALA A 19 5.71 -1.03 13.18
CA ALA A 19 5.03 -0.65 11.96
C ALA A 19 5.86 -0.99 10.71
N SER A 20 7.12 -0.55 10.68
CA SER A 20 8.02 -0.81 9.54
C SER A 20 8.22 -2.31 9.29
N LYS A 21 8.34 -3.12 10.35
CA LYS A 21 8.44 -4.58 10.24
C LYS A 21 7.21 -5.19 9.57
N TYR A 22 6.01 -4.81 10.01
CA TYR A 22 4.76 -5.32 9.42
C TYR A 22 4.57 -4.82 7.98
N LEU A 23 4.97 -3.58 7.69
CA LEU A 23 4.90 -3.02 6.34
C LEU A 23 5.85 -3.73 5.36
N VAL A 24 7.05 -4.12 5.80
CA VAL A 24 7.94 -4.98 4.99
C VAL A 24 7.24 -6.29 4.64
N ILE A 25 6.65 -6.96 5.63
CA ILE A 25 6.00 -8.27 5.41
C ILE A 25 4.78 -8.11 4.51
N ALA A 26 3.91 -7.13 4.78
CA ALA A 26 2.71 -6.87 4.01
C ALA A 26 3.02 -6.56 2.54
N THR A 27 3.92 -5.60 2.28
CA THR A 27 4.27 -5.20 0.91
C THR A 27 5.06 -6.27 0.16
N LEU A 28 5.86 -7.09 0.85
CA LEU A 28 6.53 -8.23 0.25
C LEU A 28 5.52 -9.31 -0.17
N LEU A 29 4.56 -9.64 0.72
CA LEU A 29 3.48 -10.57 0.43
C LEU A 29 2.67 -10.11 -0.78
N GLU A 30 2.24 -8.85 -0.79
CA GLU A 30 1.49 -8.26 -1.89
C GLU A 30 2.28 -8.29 -3.20
N SER A 31 3.60 -8.01 -3.16
CA SER A 31 4.47 -8.08 -4.34
C SER A 31 4.55 -9.49 -4.91
N ILE A 32 4.74 -10.51 -4.06
CA ILE A 32 4.79 -11.92 -4.48
C ILE A 32 3.45 -12.33 -5.11
N LEU A 33 2.34 -11.96 -4.48
CA LEU A 33 1.00 -12.28 -4.97
C LEU A 33 0.69 -11.57 -6.29
N PHE A 34 1.13 -10.32 -6.44
CA PHE A 34 0.99 -9.58 -7.70
C PHE A 34 1.74 -10.28 -8.85
N PHE A 35 3.01 -10.69 -8.63
CA PHE A 35 3.75 -11.44 -9.63
C PHE A 35 3.14 -12.81 -9.91
N SER A 36 2.60 -13.47 -8.90
CA SER A 36 1.89 -14.75 -9.07
C SER A 36 0.63 -14.57 -9.92
N LEU A 37 -0.14 -13.52 -9.68
CA LEU A 37 -1.31 -13.17 -10.49
C LEU A 37 -0.92 -12.83 -11.92
N LEU A 38 0.12 -12.00 -12.11
CA LEU A 38 0.61 -11.62 -13.42
C LEU A 38 1.08 -12.85 -14.22
N TRP A 39 1.86 -13.73 -13.58
CA TRP A 39 2.33 -14.98 -14.19
C TRP A 39 1.18 -15.91 -14.59
N TRP A 40 0.19 -16.03 -13.71
CA TRP A 40 -1.01 -16.81 -13.99
C TRP A 40 -1.80 -16.23 -15.17
N LEU A 41 -2.00 -14.92 -15.24
CA LEU A 41 -2.66 -14.24 -16.36
C LEU A 41 -1.90 -14.47 -17.68
N ILE A 42 -0.56 -14.28 -17.65
CA ILE A 42 0.28 -14.55 -18.83
C ILE A 42 0.13 -16.01 -19.28
N GLY A 43 0.13 -16.96 -18.35
CA GLY A 43 -0.08 -18.39 -18.65
C GLY A 43 -1.42 -18.67 -19.32
N VAL A 44 -2.51 -18.08 -18.82
CA VAL A 44 -3.84 -18.19 -19.43
C VAL A 44 -3.88 -17.57 -20.82
N TYR A 45 -3.26 -16.39 -21.01
CA TYR A 45 -3.18 -15.73 -22.30
C TYR A 45 -2.38 -16.53 -23.32
N LEU A 46 -1.19 -16.98 -22.96
CA LEU A 46 -0.32 -17.74 -23.85
C LEU A 46 -0.97 -19.08 -24.24
N SER A 47 -1.57 -19.80 -23.29
CA SER A 47 -2.26 -21.05 -23.62
C SER A 47 -3.39 -20.83 -24.62
N SER A 48 -4.19 -19.78 -24.45
CA SER A 48 -5.28 -19.42 -25.35
C SER A 48 -4.78 -19.04 -26.75
N PHE A 49 -3.65 -18.37 -26.83
CA PHE A 49 -3.04 -17.97 -28.09
C PHE A 49 -2.47 -19.17 -28.87
N PHE A 50 -1.80 -20.10 -28.17
CA PHE A 50 -1.18 -21.26 -28.83
C PHE A 50 -2.17 -22.36 -29.23
N THR A 51 -3.28 -22.49 -28.49
CA THR A 51 -4.31 -23.49 -28.83
C THR A 51 -5.24 -23.04 -29.96
N GLY A 52 -5.25 -21.75 -30.29
CA GLY A 52 -6.12 -21.20 -31.34
C GLY A 52 -7.63 -21.31 -31.00
N GLU A 53 -7.96 -21.79 -29.82
CA GLU A 53 -9.34 -22.13 -29.46
C GLU A 53 -10.15 -20.94 -28.94
N ARG A 54 -9.53 -19.80 -28.65
CA ARG A 54 -10.20 -18.68 -27.97
C ARG A 54 -9.82 -17.31 -28.53
N ASN A 55 -10.82 -16.51 -28.84
CA ASN A 55 -10.67 -15.10 -29.14
C ASN A 55 -10.59 -14.28 -27.83
N PHE A 56 -9.89 -13.14 -27.86
CA PHE A 56 -9.80 -12.20 -26.74
C PHE A 56 -11.16 -11.86 -26.09
N PHE A 57 -12.22 -11.84 -26.88
CA PHE A 57 -13.59 -11.58 -26.41
C PHE A 57 -14.20 -12.73 -25.61
N ASP A 58 -13.77 -13.97 -25.83
CA ASP A 58 -14.26 -15.12 -25.08
C ASP A 58 -13.69 -15.18 -23.67
N LEU A 59 -12.45 -14.69 -23.48
CA LEU A 59 -11.83 -14.50 -22.15
C LEU A 59 -12.66 -13.57 -21.26
N GLY A 60 -13.26 -12.52 -21.82
CA GLY A 60 -14.14 -11.61 -21.08
C GLY A 60 -15.41 -12.29 -20.54
N ARG A 61 -15.93 -13.28 -21.27
CA ARG A 61 -17.10 -14.07 -20.83
C ARG A 61 -16.75 -15.13 -19.79
N GLU A 62 -15.56 -15.68 -19.86
CA GLU A 62 -15.10 -16.70 -18.90
C GLU A 62 -14.43 -16.11 -17.66
N PHE A 63 -14.11 -14.81 -17.66
CA PHE A 63 -13.45 -14.14 -16.54
C PHE A 63 -14.14 -14.41 -15.19
N PRO A 64 -15.47 -14.44 -15.07
CA PRO A 64 -16.14 -14.80 -13.82
C PRO A 64 -15.86 -16.24 -13.37
N LEU A 65 -15.73 -17.18 -14.30
CA LEU A 65 -15.40 -18.57 -13.98
C LEU A 65 -13.94 -18.70 -13.54
N LEU A 66 -13.07 -17.86 -14.10
CA LEU A 66 -11.67 -17.78 -13.69
C LEU A 66 -11.54 -17.26 -12.25
N LEU A 67 -12.40 -16.33 -11.82
CA LEU A 67 -12.44 -15.84 -10.44
C LEU A 67 -12.82 -16.94 -9.43
N LEU A 68 -13.52 -17.97 -9.86
CA LEU A 68 -13.87 -19.13 -9.03
C LEU A 68 -12.75 -20.17 -8.94
N SER A 69 -11.66 -20.00 -9.69
CA SER A 69 -10.51 -20.93 -9.62
C SER A 69 -9.86 -20.88 -8.23
N PRO A 70 -9.47 -22.04 -7.66
CA PRO A 70 -8.83 -22.11 -6.35
C PRO A 70 -7.56 -21.23 -6.27
N GLN A 71 -6.83 -21.10 -7.37
CA GLN A 71 -5.61 -20.28 -7.46
C GLN A 71 -5.92 -18.80 -7.25
N ILE A 72 -6.94 -18.27 -7.92
CA ILE A 72 -7.35 -16.87 -7.76
C ILE A 72 -7.91 -16.62 -6.37
N GLN A 73 -8.68 -17.56 -5.81
CA GLN A 73 -9.19 -17.45 -4.45
C GLN A 73 -8.05 -17.37 -3.42
N LEU A 74 -7.01 -18.21 -3.55
CA LEU A 74 -5.83 -18.17 -2.69
C LEU A 74 -5.06 -16.86 -2.82
N ILE A 75 -4.86 -16.36 -4.05
CA ILE A 75 -4.20 -15.08 -4.29
C ILE A 75 -5.03 -13.95 -3.67
N THR A 76 -6.33 -13.94 -3.85
CA THR A 76 -7.24 -12.93 -3.26
C THR A 76 -7.20 -12.95 -1.74
N LEU A 77 -7.25 -14.13 -1.13
CA LEU A 77 -7.11 -14.29 0.32
C LEU A 77 -5.76 -13.75 0.81
N GLY A 78 -4.69 -14.06 0.11
CA GLY A 78 -3.36 -13.53 0.42
C GLY A 78 -3.30 -11.99 0.34
N PHE A 79 -3.89 -11.39 -0.68
CA PHE A 79 -4.01 -9.92 -0.77
C PHE A 79 -4.82 -9.33 0.39
N MET A 80 -5.92 -9.97 0.79
CA MET A 80 -6.69 -9.52 1.97
C MET A 80 -5.85 -9.57 3.24
N ILE A 81 -5.07 -10.63 3.45
CA ILE A 81 -4.17 -10.75 4.61
C ILE A 81 -3.10 -9.65 4.57
N GLY A 82 -2.43 -9.46 3.44
CA GLY A 82 -1.42 -8.40 3.25
C GLY A 82 -1.99 -7.02 3.55
N PHE A 83 -3.16 -6.75 3.01
CA PHE A 83 -3.87 -5.49 3.21
C PHE A 83 -4.29 -5.26 4.68
N LEU A 84 -4.81 -6.28 5.38
CA LEU A 84 -5.14 -6.16 6.81
C LEU A 84 -3.88 -5.92 7.65
N MET A 85 -2.77 -6.59 7.33
CA MET A 85 -1.47 -6.33 7.96
C MET A 85 -1.00 -4.90 7.71
N TRP A 86 -1.17 -4.40 6.49
CA TRP A 86 -0.84 -3.01 6.13
C TRP A 86 -1.68 -2.01 6.93
N LEU A 87 -3.01 -2.23 7.01
CA LEU A 87 -3.90 -1.39 7.83
C LEU A 87 -3.49 -1.39 9.30
N TYR A 88 -3.23 -2.56 9.87
CA TYR A 88 -2.77 -2.67 11.24
C TYR A 88 -1.45 -1.92 11.46
N ALA A 89 -0.48 -2.10 10.56
CA ALA A 89 0.81 -1.43 10.65
C ALA A 89 0.68 0.09 10.61
N VAL A 90 -0.15 0.61 9.71
CA VAL A 90 -0.34 2.07 9.54
C VAL A 90 -1.16 2.65 10.67
N PHE A 91 -2.36 2.10 10.94
CA PHE A 91 -3.31 2.69 11.90
C PHE A 91 -3.08 2.25 13.34
N GLY A 92 -2.63 1.00 13.55
CA GLY A 92 -2.39 0.45 14.89
C GLY A 92 -1.04 0.84 15.47
N GLU A 93 0.00 0.99 14.66
CA GLU A 93 1.36 1.19 15.14
C GLU A 93 1.97 2.51 14.68
N MET A 94 1.94 2.82 13.37
CA MET A 94 2.68 3.96 12.82
C MET A 94 2.03 5.30 13.16
N ILE A 95 0.74 5.48 12.88
CA ILE A 95 0.05 6.76 13.17
C ILE A 95 0.09 7.11 14.64
N PRO A 96 -0.19 6.20 15.60
CA PRO A 96 -0.03 6.50 17.04
C PRO A 96 1.39 6.92 17.39
N SER A 97 2.40 6.22 16.87
CA SER A 97 3.81 6.55 17.14
C SER A 97 4.21 7.92 16.59
N LEU A 98 3.75 8.27 15.40
CA LEU A 98 4.03 9.57 14.79
C LEU A 98 3.27 10.72 15.46
N ARG A 99 2.07 10.47 16.02
CA ARG A 99 1.37 11.44 16.87
C ARG A 99 2.10 11.71 18.16
N GLU A 100 2.70 10.68 18.76
CA GLU A 100 3.57 10.86 19.92
C GLU A 100 4.77 11.77 19.60
N LEU A 101 5.39 11.58 18.41
CA LEU A 101 6.46 12.45 17.93
C LEU A 101 5.95 13.89 17.65
N GLU A 102 4.74 14.03 17.12
CA GLU A 102 4.10 15.33 16.91
C GLU A 102 3.88 16.08 18.24
N ASN A 103 3.45 15.37 19.29
CA ASN A 103 3.31 15.92 20.64
C ASN A 103 4.64 16.38 21.23
N GLN A 104 5.77 15.88 20.73
CA GLN A 104 7.12 16.33 21.08
C GLN A 104 7.58 17.55 20.26
N GLY A 105 6.71 18.16 19.47
CA GLY A 105 6.97 19.40 18.72
C GLY A 105 7.40 19.23 17.28
N VAL A 106 7.40 18.01 16.74
CA VAL A 106 7.67 17.76 15.31
C VAL A 106 6.38 17.93 14.50
N ASN A 107 6.32 18.92 13.64
CA ASN A 107 5.13 19.20 12.83
C ASN A 107 4.92 18.13 11.74
N LEU A 108 4.08 17.13 12.02
CA LEU A 108 3.69 16.05 11.11
C LEU A 108 2.23 16.14 10.62
N GLY A 109 1.41 17.06 11.17
CA GLY A 109 -0.04 17.08 11.00
C GLY A 109 -0.54 16.99 9.57
N ALA A 110 0.02 17.79 8.65
CA ALA A 110 -0.36 17.74 7.24
C ALA A 110 -0.05 16.37 6.60
N SER A 111 1.12 15.80 6.88
CA SER A 111 1.57 14.51 6.32
C SER A 111 0.74 13.36 6.87
N LEU A 112 0.44 13.35 8.18
CA LEU A 112 -0.45 12.37 8.81
C LEU A 112 -1.87 12.46 8.27
N THR A 113 -2.38 13.69 8.07
CA THR A 113 -3.71 13.90 7.48
C THR A 113 -3.76 13.36 6.06
N MET A 114 -2.72 13.55 5.25
CA MET A 114 -2.66 12.99 3.88
C MET A 114 -2.71 11.46 3.90
N VAL A 115 -1.94 10.82 4.77
CA VAL A 115 -1.97 9.34 4.91
C VAL A 115 -3.35 8.88 5.38
N PHE A 116 -3.90 9.48 6.42
CA PHE A 116 -5.18 9.06 6.98
C PHE A 116 -6.33 9.31 6.01
N ALA A 117 -6.52 10.55 5.56
CA ALA A 117 -7.62 10.92 4.66
C ALA A 117 -7.49 10.25 3.30
N GLY A 118 -6.26 10.17 2.76
CA GLY A 118 -5.98 9.46 1.52
C GLY A 118 -6.36 7.99 1.61
N THR A 119 -5.99 7.30 2.68
CA THR A 119 -6.36 5.88 2.88
C THR A 119 -7.87 5.70 3.01
N VAL A 120 -8.54 6.50 3.83
CA VAL A 120 -10.00 6.42 4.00
C VAL A 120 -10.70 6.68 2.67
N ALA A 121 -10.29 7.71 1.93
CA ALA A 121 -10.85 8.02 0.62
C ALA A 121 -10.62 6.90 -0.40
N THR A 122 -9.40 6.33 -0.46
CA THR A 122 -9.05 5.20 -1.32
C THR A 122 -9.96 4.00 -1.04
N LEU A 123 -10.13 3.64 0.24
CA LEU A 123 -10.98 2.53 0.66
C LEU A 123 -12.44 2.75 0.31
N THR A 124 -12.94 3.96 0.56
CA THR A 124 -14.33 4.31 0.26
C THR A 124 -14.60 4.22 -1.24
N LEU A 125 -13.74 4.82 -2.06
CA LEU A 125 -13.87 4.78 -3.51
C LEU A 125 -13.72 3.36 -4.07
N ALA A 126 -12.80 2.57 -3.55
CA ALA A 126 -12.62 1.19 -3.96
C ALA A 126 -13.84 0.32 -3.59
N ALA A 127 -14.44 0.52 -2.42
CA ALA A 127 -15.67 -0.17 -2.02
C ALA A 127 -16.85 0.21 -2.93
N ILE A 128 -17.02 1.49 -3.24
CA ILE A 128 -18.05 1.97 -4.17
C ILE A 128 -17.82 1.36 -5.56
N GLN A 129 -16.58 1.38 -6.06
CA GLN A 129 -16.23 0.80 -7.36
C GLN A 129 -16.55 -0.70 -7.41
N LEU A 130 -16.19 -1.45 -6.36
CA LEU A 130 -16.48 -2.88 -6.27
C LEU A 130 -17.98 -3.15 -6.29
N THR A 131 -18.74 -2.38 -5.51
CA THR A 131 -20.22 -2.52 -5.45
C THR A 131 -20.87 -2.24 -6.82
N ILE A 132 -20.46 -1.17 -7.48
CA ILE A 132 -20.94 -0.83 -8.82
C ILE A 132 -20.54 -1.92 -9.81
N SER A 133 -19.29 -2.39 -9.80
CA SER A 133 -18.83 -3.44 -10.71
C SER A 133 -19.63 -4.74 -10.54
N LEU A 134 -19.96 -5.14 -9.31
CA LEU A 134 -20.80 -6.30 -9.03
C LEU A 134 -22.24 -6.08 -9.51
N ALA A 135 -22.82 -4.90 -9.27
CA ALA A 135 -24.18 -4.59 -9.70
C ALA A 135 -24.33 -4.62 -11.22
N ILE A 136 -23.31 -4.12 -11.94
CA ILE A 136 -23.29 -4.09 -13.41
C ILE A 136 -23.14 -5.48 -14.00
N TYR A 137 -22.29 -6.30 -13.39
CA TYR A 137 -22.15 -7.69 -13.82
C TYR A 137 -23.51 -8.41 -13.85
N LEU A 138 -24.44 -8.00 -12.97
CA LEU A 138 -25.79 -8.58 -12.88
C LEU A 138 -26.82 -7.95 -13.85
N ILE A 139 -26.62 -6.74 -14.36
CA ILE A 139 -27.73 -5.94 -14.96
C ILE A 139 -27.53 -5.58 -16.44
N ALA A 140 -26.35 -5.68 -17.02
CA ALA A 140 -25.99 -5.42 -18.41
C ALA A 140 -24.95 -4.30 -18.64
N SER A 141 -24.15 -4.49 -19.69
CA SER A 141 -23.07 -3.54 -20.08
C SER A 141 -23.63 -2.31 -20.79
N ASN A 142 -23.65 -1.17 -20.12
CA ASN A 142 -23.89 0.13 -20.73
C ASN A 142 -22.61 0.97 -20.70
N ILE A 143 -22.33 1.74 -21.77
CA ILE A 143 -21.14 2.59 -21.89
C ILE A 143 -21.04 3.62 -20.77
N THR A 144 -22.17 4.15 -20.28
CA THR A 144 -22.23 5.09 -19.14
C THR A 144 -21.57 4.50 -17.90
N VAL A 145 -21.74 3.22 -17.71
CA VAL A 145 -21.22 2.49 -16.58
C VAL A 145 -19.70 2.34 -16.64
N LEU A 146 -19.16 2.05 -17.82
CA LEU A 146 -17.73 2.02 -18.03
C LEU A 146 -17.10 3.38 -17.67
N ILE A 147 -17.73 4.49 -18.09
CA ILE A 147 -17.29 5.83 -17.75
C ILE A 147 -17.25 6.03 -16.23
N VAL A 148 -18.28 5.58 -15.50
CA VAL A 148 -18.34 5.68 -14.03
C VAL A 148 -17.22 4.84 -13.39
N ILE A 149 -17.00 3.61 -13.83
CA ILE A 149 -15.93 2.75 -13.31
C ILE A 149 -14.56 3.39 -13.54
N TYR A 150 -14.28 3.89 -14.75
CA TYR A 150 -13.01 4.57 -15.05
C TYR A 150 -12.81 5.82 -14.21
N SER A 151 -13.87 6.62 -14.00
CA SER A 151 -13.81 7.82 -13.17
C SER A 151 -13.51 7.49 -11.71
N LEU A 152 -14.13 6.43 -11.17
CA LEU A 152 -13.85 5.93 -9.82
C LEU A 152 -12.41 5.37 -9.72
N SER A 153 -11.93 4.64 -10.72
CA SER A 153 -10.56 4.14 -10.76
C SER A 153 -9.53 5.27 -10.74
N LEU A 154 -9.80 6.36 -11.46
CA LEU A 154 -8.96 7.56 -11.43
C LEU A 154 -8.98 8.20 -10.03
N GLY A 155 -10.16 8.27 -9.39
CA GLY A 155 -10.30 8.75 -8.02
C GLY A 155 -9.49 7.92 -7.02
N VAL A 156 -9.55 6.58 -7.12
CA VAL A 156 -8.74 5.65 -6.31
C VAL A 156 -7.25 5.89 -6.54
N LEU A 157 -6.83 6.07 -7.79
CA LEU A 157 -5.42 6.35 -8.10
C LEU A 157 -4.95 7.66 -7.45
N VAL A 158 -5.72 8.74 -7.58
CA VAL A 158 -5.36 10.07 -7.02
C VAL A 158 -5.29 10.00 -5.50
N THR A 159 -6.28 9.39 -4.83
CA THR A 159 -6.29 9.28 -3.37
C THR A 159 -5.17 8.39 -2.86
N ASN A 160 -4.82 7.34 -3.59
CA ASN A 160 -3.68 6.49 -3.26
C ASN A 160 -2.34 7.25 -3.41
N LEU A 161 -2.17 8.07 -4.45
CA LEU A 161 -1.00 8.94 -4.59
C LEU A 161 -0.84 9.90 -3.41
N LEU A 162 -1.94 10.44 -2.85
CA LEU A 162 -1.89 11.28 -1.65
C LEU A 162 -1.29 10.52 -0.45
N VAL A 163 -1.61 9.24 -0.30
CA VAL A 163 -1.02 8.38 0.75
C VAL A 163 0.49 8.29 0.58
N TYR A 164 0.97 8.02 -0.63
CA TYR A 164 2.41 7.92 -0.91
C TYR A 164 3.14 9.24 -0.71
N VAL A 165 2.54 10.35 -1.12
CA VAL A 165 3.06 11.71 -0.85
C VAL A 165 3.12 11.97 0.67
N GLY A 166 2.08 11.60 1.40
CA GLY A 166 2.06 11.71 2.87
C GLY A 166 3.21 10.93 3.51
N PHE A 167 3.44 9.69 3.10
CA PHE A 167 4.58 8.90 3.58
C PHE A 167 5.93 9.52 3.23
N PHE A 168 6.10 9.98 1.98
CA PHE A 168 7.33 10.69 1.58
C PHE A 168 7.63 11.87 2.50
N LEU A 169 6.63 12.72 2.77
CA LEU A 169 6.78 13.87 3.65
C LEU A 169 7.10 13.48 5.10
N ILE A 170 6.53 12.37 5.60
CA ILE A 170 6.87 11.83 6.92
C ILE A 170 8.34 11.40 6.95
N PHE A 171 8.77 10.62 5.98
CA PHE A 171 10.14 10.14 5.91
C PHE A 171 11.16 11.27 5.72
N ASP A 172 10.84 12.29 4.93
CA ASP A 172 11.69 13.48 4.78
C ASP A 172 11.89 14.19 6.12
N LYS A 173 10.78 14.45 6.85
CA LYS A 173 10.84 15.05 8.19
C LYS A 173 11.59 14.20 9.19
N LEU A 174 11.37 12.87 9.21
CA LEU A 174 12.13 11.96 10.05
C LEU A 174 13.63 11.99 9.71
N GLY A 175 13.96 12.07 8.42
CA GLY A 175 15.34 12.24 7.95
C GLY A 175 16.02 13.47 8.52
N HIS A 176 15.31 14.59 8.56
CA HIS A 176 15.81 15.85 9.14
C HIS A 176 15.90 15.79 10.67
N VAL A 177 14.86 15.31 11.36
CA VAL A 177 14.81 15.24 12.83
C VAL A 177 15.88 14.29 13.39
N LEU A 178 16.07 13.14 12.76
CA LEU A 178 17.03 12.12 13.17
C LEU A 178 18.42 12.31 12.52
N ASN A 179 18.59 13.34 11.71
CA ASN A 179 19.80 13.60 10.89
C ASN A 179 20.28 12.33 10.16
N ASN A 180 19.35 11.61 9.53
CA ASN A 180 19.62 10.33 8.90
C ASN A 180 19.05 10.25 7.47
N LYS A 181 19.94 10.39 6.47
CA LYS A 181 19.59 10.40 5.05
C LYS A 181 18.88 9.13 4.56
N ARG A 182 19.02 8.01 5.27
CA ARG A 182 18.35 6.74 4.88
C ARG A 182 16.84 6.85 4.94
N PHE A 183 16.28 7.67 5.85
CA PHE A 183 14.84 7.95 5.86
C PHE A 183 14.41 8.70 4.59
N VAL A 184 15.17 9.71 4.16
CA VAL A 184 14.86 10.44 2.93
C VAL A 184 14.88 9.49 1.72
N ILE A 185 15.87 8.60 1.64
CA ILE A 185 15.95 7.57 0.58
C ILE A 185 14.72 6.64 0.65
N ALA A 186 14.37 6.16 1.84
CA ALA A 186 13.18 5.33 2.02
C ALA A 186 11.92 6.07 1.56
N GLY A 187 11.77 7.35 1.89
CA GLY A 187 10.65 8.19 1.44
C GLY A 187 10.55 8.31 -0.08
N VAL A 188 11.68 8.57 -0.76
CA VAL A 188 11.72 8.63 -2.23
C VAL A 188 11.31 7.28 -2.83
N LEU A 189 11.80 6.17 -2.28
CA LEU A 189 11.44 4.83 -2.76
C LEU A 189 9.96 4.51 -2.50
N VAL A 190 9.39 4.94 -1.37
CA VAL A 190 7.94 4.83 -1.12
C VAL A 190 7.17 5.60 -2.17
N LEU A 191 7.54 6.84 -2.49
CA LEU A 191 6.86 7.62 -3.51
C LEU A 191 6.94 6.97 -4.90
N ILE A 192 8.13 6.47 -5.29
CA ILE A 192 8.31 5.77 -6.57
C ILE A 192 7.53 4.45 -6.59
N SER A 193 7.33 3.80 -5.44
CA SER A 193 6.58 2.54 -5.36
C SER A 193 5.10 2.68 -5.73
N ALA A 194 4.56 3.90 -5.75
CA ALA A 194 3.24 4.16 -6.33
C ALA A 194 3.14 3.75 -7.81
N PHE A 195 4.27 3.76 -8.53
CA PHE A 195 4.36 3.42 -9.94
C PHE A 195 5.11 2.10 -10.16
N ILE A 196 6.07 1.80 -9.30
CA ILE A 196 6.92 0.61 -9.37
C ILE A 196 6.75 -0.18 -8.07
N PHE A 197 5.68 -0.93 -8.01
CA PHE A 197 5.15 -1.62 -6.85
C PHE A 197 6.19 -2.39 -6.01
N PHE A 198 7.13 -3.10 -6.65
CA PHE A 198 8.15 -3.90 -5.94
C PHE A 198 9.20 -3.06 -5.19
N LEU A 199 9.23 -1.75 -5.33
CA LEU A 199 10.09 -0.87 -4.54
C LEU A 199 9.55 -0.62 -3.13
N GLY A 200 8.26 -0.86 -2.89
CA GLY A 200 7.64 -0.72 -1.57
C GLY A 200 8.33 -1.54 -0.48
N PRO A 201 8.51 -2.86 -0.67
CA PRO A 201 9.25 -3.69 0.31
C PRO A 201 10.65 -3.18 0.60
N VAL A 202 11.38 -2.70 -0.42
CA VAL A 202 12.74 -2.17 -0.27
C VAL A 202 12.73 -0.90 0.58
N ALA A 203 11.81 0.01 0.32
CA ALA A 203 11.66 1.26 1.07
C ALA A 203 11.39 0.99 2.56
N TRP A 204 10.44 0.11 2.86
CA TRP A 204 10.10 -0.25 4.23
C TRP A 204 11.22 -1.04 4.92
N PHE A 205 11.96 -1.87 4.19
CA PHE A 205 13.13 -2.57 4.72
C PHE A 205 14.26 -1.59 5.11
N ILE A 206 14.55 -0.59 4.29
CA ILE A 206 15.51 0.48 4.64
C ILE A 206 15.06 1.20 5.91
N SER A 207 13.78 1.56 6.01
CA SER A 207 13.22 2.19 7.20
C SER A 207 13.37 1.30 8.43
N PHE A 208 12.99 0.02 8.34
CA PHE A 208 13.09 -0.96 9.41
C PHE A 208 14.52 -1.11 9.94
N VAL A 209 15.51 -1.30 9.04
CA VAL A 209 16.92 -1.43 9.42
C VAL A 209 17.44 -0.14 10.05
N THR A 210 17.03 1.00 9.51
CA THR A 210 17.48 2.31 10.04
C THR A 210 16.98 2.55 11.46
N VAL A 211 15.69 2.29 11.73
CA VAL A 211 15.11 2.42 13.07
C VAL A 211 15.74 1.43 14.04
N ARG A 212 15.94 0.17 13.62
CA ARG A 212 16.63 -0.85 14.42
C ARG A 212 18.01 -0.39 14.85
N ASN A 213 18.80 0.16 13.92
CA ASN A 213 20.15 0.64 14.22
C ASN A 213 20.12 1.80 15.23
N ILE A 214 19.17 2.75 15.08
CA ILE A 214 19.03 3.85 16.04
C ILE A 214 18.67 3.31 17.43
N LEU A 215 17.72 2.38 17.52
CA LEU A 215 17.34 1.76 18.79
C LEU A 215 18.51 1.02 19.46
N SER A 216 19.36 0.34 18.67
CA SER A 216 20.52 -0.41 19.20
C SER A 216 21.68 0.48 19.65
N THR A 217 21.80 1.69 19.14
CA THR A 217 22.85 2.64 19.55
C THR A 217 22.44 3.50 20.75
N THR A 218 21.18 3.46 21.11
CA THR A 218 20.62 4.21 22.25
C THR A 218 20.55 3.37 23.55
N ILE A 219 21.03 2.12 23.50
CA ILE A 219 21.22 1.23 24.65
C ILE A 219 22.65 1.33 25.15
#